data_d33d531801028bbffc487493723c4d05
#
_entry.id   d33d531801028bbffc487493723c4d05
#
_cell.length_a   1.000
_cell.length_b   1.000
_cell.length_c   1.000
_cell.angle_alpha   90.00
_cell.angle_beta   90.00
_cell.angle_gamma   90.00
#
_symmetry.space_group_name_H-M   'P 1'
#
loop_
_entity.id
_entity.type
_entity.pdbx_description
1 polymer ?
#
loop_
_entity_poly.entity_id
_entity_poly.type
_entity_poly.pdbx_seq_one_letter_code
_entity_poly.pdbx_strand_id
1 'polypeptide(L)'
;MAEMVGTPRMIKLLNKDVIEGIIKVNGPITKPEIARLTNLSLVTVNKTVDILVKENKVKLSSVQDSSVGRRAQYFEINEELHYIIGLHYDCNMYIGAVSNSIGDIIYRK
;
A
#
# COMPACT_ATOMS: atom_id res chain seq x y z
N MET A 1 4.11 -16.85 21.55
CA MET A 1 3.14 -15.92 22.07
C MET A 1 1.85 -15.99 21.33
N ALA A 2 1.20 -17.12 21.52
CA ALA A 2 -0.07 -17.39 20.88
C ALA A 2 -1.14 -16.38 21.29
N GLU A 3 -1.02 -15.82 22.48
CA GLU A 3 -1.99 -14.90 23.02
C GLU A 3 -2.09 -13.61 22.23
N MET A 4 -1.05 -13.23 21.48
CA MET A 4 -1.07 -11.99 20.73
C MET A 4 -1.84 -12.10 19.42
N VAL A 5 -2.05 -13.30 18.93
CA VAL A 5 -2.62 -13.53 17.61
C VAL A 5 -4.11 -13.32 17.58
N GLY A 6 -4.80 -13.45 18.71
CA GLY A 6 -6.24 -13.40 18.77
C GLY A 6 -6.86 -12.06 19.07
N THR A 7 -6.08 -11.01 19.32
CA THR A 7 -6.66 -9.71 19.68
C THR A 7 -7.22 -9.01 18.43
N PRO A 8 -8.40 -8.37 18.54
CA PRO A 8 -8.95 -7.63 17.40
C PRO A 8 -8.01 -6.55 16.88
N ARG A 9 -7.28 -5.89 17.76
CA ARG A 9 -6.31 -4.87 17.37
C ARG A 9 -5.19 -5.46 16.52
N MET A 10 -4.67 -6.61 16.92
CA MET A 10 -3.61 -7.28 16.18
C MET A 10 -4.10 -7.74 14.82
N ILE A 11 -5.33 -8.27 14.76
CA ILE A 11 -5.92 -8.70 13.50
C ILE A 11 -6.07 -7.53 12.55
N LYS A 12 -6.50 -6.36 13.04
CA LYS A 12 -6.61 -5.17 12.20
C LYS A 12 -5.26 -4.74 11.64
N LEU A 13 -4.22 -4.76 12.46
CA LEU A 13 -2.88 -4.39 12.02
C LEU A 13 -2.37 -5.35 10.95
N LEU A 14 -2.55 -6.65 11.16
CA LEU A 14 -2.14 -7.65 10.18
C LEU A 14 -2.89 -7.48 8.88
N ASN A 15 -4.19 -7.22 8.94
CA ASN A 15 -4.99 -7.00 7.73
C ASN A 15 -4.53 -5.76 6.97
N LYS A 16 -4.19 -4.69 7.67
CA LYS A 16 -3.65 -3.49 7.04
C LYS A 16 -2.34 -3.78 6.32
N ASP A 17 -1.44 -4.48 6.98
CA ASP A 17 -0.14 -4.81 6.40
C ASP A 17 -0.30 -5.70 5.16
N VAL A 18 -1.15 -6.70 5.24
CA VAL A 18 -1.38 -7.62 4.12
C VAL A 18 -1.99 -6.87 2.94
N ILE A 19 -3.02 -6.08 3.18
CA ILE A 19 -3.72 -5.36 2.11
C ILE A 19 -2.81 -4.30 1.50
N GLU A 20 -2.08 -3.57 2.31
CA GLU A 20 -1.12 -2.59 1.82
C GLU A 20 -0.06 -3.26 0.93
N GLY A 21 0.44 -4.42 1.34
CA GLY A 21 1.40 -5.18 0.56
C GLY A 21 0.83 -5.65 -0.77
N ILE A 22 -0.42 -6.10 -0.78
CA ILE A 22 -1.10 -6.52 -2.01
C ILE A 22 -1.24 -5.36 -2.99
N ILE A 23 -1.63 -4.19 -2.48
CA ILE A 23 -1.77 -3.00 -3.33
C ILE A 23 -0.41 -2.57 -3.86
N LYS A 24 0.62 -2.65 -3.03
CA LYS A 24 1.97 -2.28 -3.44
C LYS A 24 2.48 -3.13 -4.59
N VAL A 25 2.22 -4.43 -4.55
CA VAL A 25 2.74 -5.38 -5.55
C VAL A 25 1.85 -5.42 -6.78
N ASN A 26 0.54 -5.34 -6.61
CA ASN A 26 -0.42 -5.59 -7.68
C ASN A 26 -1.18 -4.35 -8.16
N GLY A 27 -0.99 -3.21 -7.50
CA GLY A 27 -1.76 -2.01 -7.86
C GLY A 27 -1.42 -1.48 -9.25
N PRO A 28 -2.35 -0.79 -9.90
CA PRO A 28 -3.70 -0.48 -9.42
C PRO A 28 -4.60 -1.72 -9.37
N ILE A 29 -5.40 -1.82 -8.31
CA ILE A 29 -6.19 -3.03 -8.05
C ILE A 29 -7.54 -2.65 -7.45
N THR A 30 -8.57 -3.45 -7.70
CA THR A 30 -9.91 -3.23 -7.16
C THR A 30 -10.07 -3.91 -5.80
N LYS A 31 -11.04 -3.43 -5.01
CA LYS A 31 -11.35 -4.06 -3.72
C LYS A 31 -11.79 -5.52 -3.86
N PRO A 32 -12.66 -5.89 -4.81
CA PRO A 32 -12.99 -7.31 -5.00
C PRO A 32 -11.77 -8.18 -5.32
N GLU A 33 -10.83 -7.66 -6.09
CA GLU A 33 -9.62 -8.41 -6.41
C GLU A 33 -8.73 -8.57 -5.18
N ILE A 34 -8.64 -7.53 -4.35
CA ILE A 34 -7.93 -7.62 -3.08
C ILE A 34 -8.56 -8.71 -2.20
N ALA A 35 -9.89 -8.73 -2.13
CA ALA A 35 -10.60 -9.74 -1.34
C ALA A 35 -10.29 -11.15 -1.86
N ARG A 36 -10.26 -11.32 -3.17
CA ARG A 36 -9.95 -12.60 -3.78
C ARG A 36 -8.52 -13.06 -3.43
N LEU A 37 -7.56 -12.16 -3.54
CA LEU A 37 -6.16 -12.50 -3.31
C LEU A 37 -5.84 -12.75 -1.84
N THR A 38 -6.55 -12.08 -0.93
CA THR A 38 -6.30 -12.19 0.50
C THR A 38 -7.19 -13.20 1.19
N ASN A 39 -8.25 -13.65 0.52
CA ASN A 39 -9.27 -14.49 1.14
C ASN A 39 -10.02 -13.80 2.27
N LEU A 40 -9.97 -12.49 2.34
CA LEU A 40 -10.71 -11.69 3.31
C LEU A 40 -12.08 -11.33 2.73
N SER A 41 -13.03 -11.04 3.62
CA SER A 41 -14.35 -10.59 3.18
C SER A 41 -14.26 -9.21 2.54
N LEU A 42 -15.17 -8.92 1.62
CA LEU A 42 -15.22 -7.61 0.99
C LEU A 42 -15.47 -6.50 2.02
N VAL A 43 -16.25 -6.80 3.06
CA VAL A 43 -16.50 -5.84 4.15
C VAL A 43 -15.18 -5.47 4.85
N THR A 44 -14.36 -6.46 5.16
CA THR A 44 -13.06 -6.21 5.80
C THR A 44 -12.13 -5.43 4.87
N VAL A 45 -12.08 -5.81 3.60
CA VAL A 45 -11.26 -5.10 2.60
C VAL A 45 -11.73 -3.66 2.47
N ASN A 46 -13.03 -3.43 2.39
CA ASN A 46 -13.60 -2.09 2.31
C ASN A 46 -13.14 -1.21 3.46
N LYS A 47 -13.32 -1.71 4.68
CA LYS A 47 -12.94 -0.94 5.87
C LYS A 47 -11.44 -0.65 5.91
N THR A 48 -10.64 -1.64 5.56
CA THR A 48 -9.19 -1.51 5.63
C THR A 48 -8.66 -0.56 4.56
N VAL A 49 -9.16 -0.67 3.33
CA VAL A 49 -8.76 0.24 2.26
C VAL A 49 -9.18 1.68 2.60
N ASP A 50 -10.38 1.87 3.15
CA ASP A 50 -10.83 3.20 3.54
C ASP A 50 -9.91 3.81 4.61
N ILE A 51 -9.43 3.01 5.55
CA ILE A 51 -8.46 3.47 6.55
C ILE A 51 -7.15 3.87 5.87
N LEU A 52 -6.66 3.05 4.95
CA LEU A 52 -5.41 3.35 4.23
C LEU A 52 -5.54 4.62 3.39
N VAL A 53 -6.68 4.85 2.77
CA VAL A 53 -6.93 6.09 2.03
C VAL A 53 -6.96 7.28 2.99
N LYS A 54 -7.60 7.12 4.13
CA LYS A 54 -7.69 8.18 5.13
C LYS A 54 -6.32 8.55 5.69
N GLU A 55 -5.44 7.56 5.80
CA GLU A 55 -4.06 7.76 6.24
C GLU A 55 -3.14 8.24 5.11
N ASN A 56 -3.70 8.44 3.92
CA ASN A 56 -2.97 8.86 2.72
C ASN A 56 -1.88 7.87 2.27
N LYS A 57 -2.01 6.62 2.66
CA LYS A 57 -1.08 5.57 2.22
C LYS A 57 -1.49 4.97 0.88
N VAL A 58 -2.76 5.03 0.56
CA VAL A 58 -3.37 4.51 -0.67
C VAL A 58 -4.22 5.61 -1.27
N LYS A 59 -4.29 5.64 -2.57
CA LYS A 59 -5.12 6.62 -3.30
C LYS A 59 -5.88 5.93 -4.41
N LEU A 60 -6.94 6.59 -4.88
CA LEU A 60 -7.63 6.16 -6.08
C LEU A 60 -6.72 6.36 -7.28
N SER A 61 -6.62 5.33 -8.11
CA SER A 61 -5.85 5.39 -9.34
C SER A 61 -6.61 6.17 -10.40
N SER A 62 -5.90 6.78 -11.33
CA SER A 62 -6.48 7.37 -12.52
C SER A 62 -6.93 6.33 -13.53
N VAL A 63 -6.49 5.08 -13.36
CA VAL A 63 -6.90 3.98 -14.24
C VAL A 63 -8.38 3.69 -14.03
N GLN A 64 -9.15 3.62 -15.10
CA GLN A 64 -10.58 3.35 -15.04
C GLN A 64 -10.93 2.25 -16.04
N ASP A 65 -11.79 1.36 -15.59
CA ASP A 65 -12.36 0.35 -16.47
C ASP A 65 -13.66 0.92 -17.05
N SER A 66 -13.63 1.24 -18.32
CA SER A 66 -14.78 1.81 -19.04
C SER A 66 -15.57 0.77 -19.83
N SER A 67 -15.19 -0.51 -19.75
CA SER A 67 -15.78 -1.54 -20.58
C SER A 67 -17.17 -1.97 -20.14
N VAL A 68 -17.58 -1.61 -18.93
CA VAL A 68 -18.88 -1.98 -18.38
C VAL A 68 -19.53 -0.73 -17.83
N GLY A 69 -20.86 -0.66 -17.87
CA GLY A 69 -21.60 0.51 -17.40
C GLY A 69 -21.35 0.91 -15.96
N ARG A 70 -20.76 0.02 -15.15
CA ARG A 70 -20.37 0.32 -13.77
C ARG A 70 -18.87 0.46 -13.70
N ARG A 71 -18.41 1.64 -13.29
CA ARG A 71 -16.97 1.90 -13.19
C ARG A 71 -16.40 1.20 -11.97
N ALA A 72 -15.35 0.40 -12.19
CA ALA A 72 -14.59 -0.17 -11.09
C ALA A 72 -13.60 0.88 -10.58
N GLN A 73 -13.42 0.91 -9.26
CA GLN A 73 -12.46 1.80 -8.62
C GLN A 73 -11.17 1.03 -8.36
N TYR A 74 -10.08 1.58 -8.87
CA TYR A 74 -8.75 1.01 -8.69
C TYR A 74 -7.97 1.81 -7.67
N PHE A 75 -7.23 1.11 -6.84
CA PHE A 75 -6.44 1.71 -5.76
C PHE A 75 -4.97 1.39 -5.96
N GLU A 76 -4.13 2.33 -5.58
CA GLU A 76 -2.68 2.19 -5.68
C GLU A 76 -2.01 2.87 -4.51
N ILE A 77 -0.73 2.54 -4.28
CA ILE A 77 0.04 3.18 -3.21
C ILE A 77 0.24 4.65 -3.53
N ASN A 78 0.12 5.48 -2.51
CA ASN A 78 0.38 6.91 -2.65
C ASN A 78 1.88 7.15 -2.52
N GLU A 79 2.56 7.20 -3.66
CA GLU A 79 4.00 7.29 -3.73
C GLU A 79 4.57 8.58 -3.14
N GLU A 80 3.78 9.63 -3.14
CA GLU A 80 4.26 10.94 -2.74
C GLU A 80 4.27 11.15 -1.24
N LEU A 81 3.63 10.27 -0.48
CA LEU A 81 3.51 10.45 0.96
C LEU A 81 4.79 10.07 1.70
N HIS A 82 5.44 9.01 1.29
CA HIS A 82 6.60 8.46 2.00
C HIS A 82 7.83 8.50 1.13
N TYR A 83 8.86 9.12 1.67
CA TYR A 83 10.17 9.14 1.04
C TYR A 83 11.18 8.54 2.00
N ILE A 84 12.03 7.68 1.48
CA ILE A 84 13.12 7.09 2.24
C ILE A 84 14.40 7.81 1.83
N ILE A 85 15.07 8.42 2.81
CA ILE A 85 16.32 9.10 2.56
C ILE A 85 17.44 8.20 3.08
N GLY A 86 18.24 7.71 2.14
CA GLY A 86 19.40 6.90 2.48
C GLY A 86 20.67 7.70 2.34
N LEU A 87 21.57 7.56 3.29
CA LEU A 87 22.86 8.23 3.26
C LEU A 87 23.94 7.20 3.56
N HIS A 88 24.92 7.15 2.68
CA HIS A 88 26.06 6.25 2.85
C HIS A 88 27.35 7.08 2.88
N TYR A 89 28.18 6.82 3.88
CA TYR A 89 29.48 7.46 4.00
C TYR A 89 30.58 6.41 3.79
N ASP A 90 31.44 6.67 2.85
CA ASP A 90 32.55 5.76 2.56
C ASP A 90 33.75 6.58 2.06
N CYS A 91 34.89 6.36 2.67
CA CYS A 91 36.16 6.98 2.23
C CYS A 91 36.06 8.50 2.07
N ASN A 92 35.42 9.17 3.01
CA ASN A 92 35.20 10.62 2.98
C ASN A 92 34.24 11.08 1.89
N MET A 93 33.45 10.17 1.34
CA MET A 93 32.41 10.52 0.38
C MET A 93 31.03 10.24 0.95
N TYR A 94 30.08 11.09 0.60
CA TYR A 94 28.68 10.92 0.99
C TYR A 94 27.87 10.62 -0.27
N ILE A 95 27.08 9.57 -0.20
CA ILE A 95 26.15 9.22 -1.26
C ILE A 95 24.75 9.29 -0.67
N GLY A 96 23.93 10.16 -1.23
CA GLY A 96 22.54 10.31 -0.79
C GLY A 96 21.58 9.86 -1.86
N ALA A 97 20.48 9.28 -1.45
CA ALA A 97 19.41 8.90 -2.36
C ALA A 97 18.06 9.10 -1.68
N VAL A 98 17.07 9.46 -2.47
CA VAL A 98 15.69 9.60 -2.00
C VAL A 98 14.85 8.63 -2.81
N SER A 99 14.08 7.79 -2.13
CA SER A 99 13.17 6.87 -2.80
C SER A 99 11.75 7.10 -2.33
N ASN A 100 10.79 6.72 -3.16
CA ASN A 100 9.38 6.77 -2.75
C ASN A 100 9.03 5.52 -1.93
N SER A 101 7.78 5.43 -1.51
CA SER A 101 7.33 4.35 -0.63
C SER A 101 7.32 2.97 -1.30
N ILE A 102 7.47 2.92 -2.63
CA ILE A 102 7.55 1.67 -3.38
C ILE A 102 8.98 1.21 -3.55
N GLY A 103 9.95 2.08 -3.24
CA GLY A 103 11.35 1.76 -3.38
C GLY A 103 12.02 2.31 -4.62
N ASP A 104 11.27 3.03 -5.46
CA ASP A 104 11.87 3.69 -6.63
C ASP A 104 12.73 4.85 -6.19
N ILE A 105 13.93 4.95 -6.75
CA ILE A 105 14.83 6.06 -6.46
C ILE A 105 14.44 7.23 -7.33
N ILE A 106 13.94 8.31 -6.70
CA ILE A 106 13.50 9.50 -7.42
C ILE A 106 14.55 10.59 -7.45
N TYR A 107 15.59 10.48 -6.61
CA TYR A 107 16.72 11.38 -6.62
C TYR A 107 17.95 10.64 -6.14
N ARG A 108 19.05 10.81 -6.86
CA ARG A 108 20.32 10.18 -6.52
C ARG A 108 21.44 11.15 -6.81
N LYS A 109 22.32 11.27 -5.83
CA LYS A 109 23.47 12.13 -5.98
C LYS A 109 24.76 11.34 -5.88
#